data_248f09f7f520f9c49a980ed89dc2f70d
#
_entry.id   248f09f7f520f9c49a980ed89dc2f70d
#
_cell.length_a   1.000
_cell.length_b   1.000
_cell.length_c   1.000
_cell.angle_alpha   90.00
_cell.angle_beta   90.00
_cell.angle_gamma   90.00
#
_symmetry.space_group_name_H-M   'P 1'
#
loop_
_entity.id
_entity.type
_entity.pdbx_description
1 polymer ?
#
loop_
_entity_poly.entity_id
_entity_poly.type
_entity_poly.pdbx_seq_one_letter_code
_entity_poly.pdbx_strand_id
1 'polypeptide(L)'
;SFQSTSLYNYFTGNESSTLGSLNVKKTQFDIWQREQNYFGKRVFVEKPNTRRSQKIIDENNINFNGFYVEHFQTPNRLKIEFELPSEQLKNNQIIPITIYNPTKNVVNFNHPEIPVTITAVFLAHRETTDIPTEIEKMPTVLKPGESFKTQIKINTQNLKAGDYNFGITTNCILGNAYNSKFVKATVN
;
A
#
# COMPACT_ATOMS: atom_id res chain seq x y z
N SER A 1 -11.51 -6.02 -9.13
CA SER A 1 -11.97 -4.65 -9.39
C SER A 1 -13.19 -4.34 -8.52
N PHE A 2 -13.54 -3.07 -8.35
CA PHE A 2 -14.76 -2.62 -7.65
C PHE A 2 -16.03 -3.32 -8.18
N GLN A 3 -16.17 -3.40 -9.49
CA GLN A 3 -17.31 -4.06 -10.12
C GLN A 3 -17.36 -5.56 -9.82
N SER A 4 -16.24 -6.26 -9.91
CA SER A 4 -16.14 -7.69 -9.59
C SER A 4 -16.56 -7.98 -8.15
N THR A 5 -16.12 -7.15 -7.20
CA THR A 5 -16.46 -7.30 -5.78
C THR A 5 -17.96 -7.12 -5.54
N SER A 6 -18.56 -6.08 -6.12
CA SER A 6 -20.00 -5.83 -5.98
C SER A 6 -20.84 -6.93 -6.61
N LEU A 7 -20.45 -7.42 -7.78
CA LEU A 7 -21.14 -8.53 -8.45
C LEU A 7 -20.99 -9.83 -7.64
N TYR A 8 -19.80 -10.12 -7.14
CA TYR A 8 -19.59 -11.30 -6.31
C TYR A 8 -20.50 -11.29 -5.08
N ASN A 9 -20.52 -10.18 -4.31
CA ASN A 9 -21.39 -10.04 -3.15
C ASN A 9 -22.86 -10.23 -3.50
N TYR A 10 -23.29 -9.65 -4.63
CA TYR A 10 -24.68 -9.74 -5.08
C TYR A 10 -25.09 -11.15 -5.45
N PHE A 11 -24.27 -11.86 -6.23
CA PHE A 11 -24.64 -13.18 -6.75
C PHE A 11 -24.40 -14.33 -5.77
N THR A 12 -23.41 -14.20 -4.87
CA THR A 12 -23.06 -15.29 -3.96
C THR A 12 -23.57 -15.09 -2.54
N GLY A 13 -23.97 -13.88 -2.17
CA GLY A 13 -24.29 -13.54 -0.78
C GLY A 13 -23.07 -13.51 0.16
N ASN A 14 -21.88 -13.81 -0.34
CA ASN A 14 -20.66 -13.81 0.44
C ASN A 14 -20.07 -12.41 0.55
N GLU A 15 -19.49 -12.10 1.70
CA GLU A 15 -18.81 -10.82 1.90
C GLU A 15 -17.48 -10.78 1.16
N SER A 16 -17.29 -9.74 0.36
CA SER A 16 -15.99 -9.39 -0.20
C SER A 16 -15.76 -7.89 -0.14
N SER A 17 -14.50 -7.47 -0.21
CA SER A 17 -14.11 -6.06 -0.18
C SER A 17 -12.97 -5.81 -1.15
N THR A 18 -12.90 -4.59 -1.69
CA THR A 18 -11.69 -4.16 -2.42
C THR A 18 -10.70 -3.59 -1.41
N LEU A 19 -9.45 -3.96 -1.57
CA LEU A 19 -8.35 -3.21 -1.00
C LEU A 19 -8.23 -1.93 -1.81
N GLY A 20 -8.39 -0.77 -1.17
CA GLY A 20 -8.41 0.53 -1.83
C GLY A 20 -7.34 0.64 -2.89
N SER A 21 -7.73 0.98 -4.11
CA SER A 21 -6.80 1.00 -5.22
C SER A 21 -6.02 2.31 -5.27
N LEU A 22 -4.74 2.18 -5.35
CA LEU A 22 -3.73 3.21 -5.32
C LEU A 22 -3.78 4.21 -6.49
N ASN A 23 -4.32 3.79 -7.63
CA ASN A 23 -4.29 4.57 -8.86
C ASN A 23 -5.67 5.07 -9.30
N VAL A 24 -6.70 4.92 -8.48
CA VAL A 24 -8.09 5.17 -8.90
C VAL A 24 -8.82 6.03 -7.87
N LYS A 25 -9.84 6.73 -8.34
CA LYS A 25 -10.77 7.50 -7.51
C LYS A 25 -11.22 6.68 -6.30
N LYS A 26 -11.25 7.33 -5.13
CA LYS A 26 -11.82 6.73 -3.92
C LYS A 26 -13.20 6.15 -4.21
N THR A 27 -13.41 4.93 -3.79
CA THR A 27 -14.67 4.20 -3.94
C THR A 27 -15.40 4.14 -2.60
N GLN A 28 -16.65 3.68 -2.60
CA GLN A 28 -17.40 3.45 -1.37
C GLN A 28 -16.69 2.47 -0.42
N PHE A 29 -15.94 1.50 -0.96
CA PHE A 29 -15.19 0.54 -0.15
C PHE A 29 -14.05 1.22 0.62
N ASP A 30 -13.44 2.26 0.04
CA ASP A 30 -12.42 3.07 0.73
C ASP A 30 -13.02 3.86 1.91
N ILE A 31 -14.29 4.28 1.78
CA ILE A 31 -15.01 4.99 2.84
C ILE A 31 -15.45 4.03 3.94
N TRP A 32 -15.99 2.87 3.58
CA TRP A 32 -16.52 1.91 4.53
C TRP A 32 -15.49 1.14 5.33
N GLN A 33 -14.23 1.14 4.91
CA GLN A 33 -13.10 0.49 5.60
C GLN A 33 -13.36 -0.99 5.97
N ARG A 34 -14.11 -1.68 5.16
CA ARG A 34 -14.52 -3.07 5.43
C ARG A 34 -13.34 -4.03 5.57
N GLU A 35 -12.22 -3.72 4.91
CA GLU A 35 -10.98 -4.49 5.02
C GLU A 35 -10.48 -4.61 6.47
N GLN A 36 -10.85 -3.66 7.34
CA GLN A 36 -10.50 -3.69 8.76
C GLN A 36 -11.16 -4.86 9.53
N ASN A 37 -12.29 -5.36 9.03
CA ASN A 37 -13.02 -6.48 9.63
C ASN A 37 -12.35 -7.83 9.37
N TYR A 38 -11.39 -7.89 8.44
CA TYR A 38 -10.70 -9.11 8.05
C TYR A 38 -9.34 -9.28 8.71
N PHE A 39 -8.85 -8.29 9.47
CA PHE A 39 -7.58 -8.38 10.17
C PHE A 39 -7.51 -9.65 11.05
N GLY A 40 -6.40 -10.37 10.94
CA GLY A 40 -6.13 -11.62 11.65
C GLY A 40 -6.93 -12.84 11.16
N LYS A 41 -7.81 -12.68 10.19
CA LYS A 41 -8.60 -13.77 9.63
C LYS A 41 -7.93 -14.36 8.40
N ARG A 42 -8.29 -15.62 8.11
CA ARG A 42 -7.99 -16.24 6.83
C ARG A 42 -8.85 -15.61 5.74
N VAL A 43 -8.23 -15.11 4.68
CA VAL A 43 -8.92 -14.52 3.54
C VAL A 43 -8.33 -15.04 2.24
N PHE A 44 -9.16 -15.06 1.20
CA PHE A 44 -8.70 -15.23 -0.17
C PHE A 44 -8.48 -13.86 -0.81
N VAL A 45 -7.29 -13.63 -1.35
CA VAL A 45 -6.92 -12.41 -2.06
C VAL A 45 -6.93 -12.68 -3.55
N GLU A 46 -7.92 -12.12 -4.27
CA GLU A 46 -7.93 -12.15 -5.73
C GLU A 46 -6.84 -11.21 -6.25
N LYS A 47 -5.81 -11.76 -6.81
CA LYS A 47 -4.71 -11.03 -7.45
C LYS A 47 -4.13 -11.87 -8.57
N PRO A 48 -4.59 -11.67 -9.82
CA PRO A 48 -4.01 -12.37 -10.96
C PRO A 48 -2.54 -11.99 -11.15
N ASN A 49 -1.77 -12.92 -11.70
CA ASN A 49 -0.37 -12.69 -12.12
C ASN A 49 0.64 -12.46 -11.00
N THR A 50 0.46 -13.07 -9.83
CA THR A 50 1.53 -13.18 -8.83
C THR A 50 2.06 -14.62 -8.80
N ARG A 51 3.32 -14.81 -8.36
CA ARG A 51 3.92 -16.14 -8.20
C ARG A 51 3.16 -17.03 -7.20
N ARG A 52 2.35 -16.43 -6.31
CA ARG A 52 1.53 -17.15 -5.32
C ARG A 52 0.13 -17.47 -5.83
N SER A 53 -0.30 -16.87 -6.95
CA SER A 53 -1.67 -17.02 -7.42
C SER A 53 -1.92 -18.44 -7.91
N GLN A 54 -2.99 -19.04 -7.40
CA GLN A 54 -3.54 -20.31 -7.83
C GLN A 54 -4.92 -20.07 -8.41
N LYS A 55 -5.30 -20.89 -9.41
CA LYS A 55 -6.66 -20.89 -9.90
C LYS A 55 -7.56 -21.63 -8.91
N ILE A 56 -8.59 -20.94 -8.44
CA ILE A 56 -9.60 -21.51 -7.54
C ILE A 56 -10.95 -21.41 -8.23
N ILE A 57 -11.75 -22.46 -8.08
CA ILE A 57 -13.14 -22.49 -8.54
C ILE A 57 -13.98 -22.54 -7.27
N ASP A 58 -14.90 -21.59 -7.13
CA ASP A 58 -15.82 -21.59 -6.00
C ASP A 58 -17.00 -22.56 -6.24
N GLU A 59 -17.86 -22.70 -5.24
CA GLU A 59 -19.04 -23.57 -5.26
C GLU A 59 -20.06 -23.18 -6.38
N ASN A 60 -19.97 -21.94 -6.90
CA ASN A 60 -20.79 -21.43 -8.01
C ASN A 60 -20.10 -21.57 -9.37
N ASN A 61 -19.01 -22.34 -9.48
CA ASN A 61 -18.16 -22.49 -10.67
C ASN A 61 -17.52 -21.18 -11.17
N ILE A 62 -17.38 -20.17 -10.30
CA ILE A 62 -16.68 -18.93 -10.63
C ILE A 62 -15.17 -19.14 -10.46
N ASN A 63 -14.39 -18.79 -11.48
CA ASN A 63 -12.96 -18.94 -11.47
C ASN A 63 -12.28 -17.68 -10.90
N PHE A 64 -11.43 -17.85 -9.91
CA PHE A 64 -10.58 -16.81 -9.34
C PHE A 64 -9.11 -17.17 -9.46
N ASN A 65 -8.27 -16.16 -9.67
CA ASN A 65 -6.82 -16.28 -9.57
C ASN A 65 -6.34 -15.48 -8.36
N GLY A 66 -5.78 -16.16 -7.37
CA GLY A 66 -5.34 -15.50 -6.14
C GLY A 66 -4.66 -16.46 -5.19
N PHE A 67 -4.60 -16.08 -3.94
CA PHE A 67 -3.96 -16.87 -2.88
C PHE A 67 -4.64 -16.66 -1.54
N TYR A 68 -4.51 -17.62 -0.65
CA TYR A 68 -4.93 -17.49 0.73
C TYR A 68 -3.87 -16.80 1.58
N VAL A 69 -4.34 -16.01 2.54
CA VAL A 69 -3.56 -15.42 3.63
C VAL A 69 -4.22 -15.88 4.93
N GLU A 70 -3.46 -16.51 5.82
CA GLU A 70 -4.01 -17.07 7.06
C GLU A 70 -4.28 -15.98 8.11
N HIS A 71 -3.42 -14.98 8.18
CA HIS A 71 -3.53 -13.87 9.13
C HIS A 71 -3.48 -12.53 8.38
N PHE A 72 -4.61 -12.17 7.78
CA PHE A 72 -4.69 -10.98 6.94
C PHE A 72 -4.35 -9.70 7.70
N GLN A 73 -3.56 -8.87 7.07
CA GLN A 73 -3.37 -7.46 7.44
C GLN A 73 -3.21 -6.60 6.19
N THR A 74 -3.35 -5.29 6.35
CA THR A 74 -3.05 -4.32 5.28
C THR A 74 -2.51 -3.03 5.86
N PRO A 75 -1.46 -2.44 5.27
CA PRO A 75 -0.92 -1.14 5.65
C PRO A 75 -1.66 0.05 5.02
N ASN A 76 -2.74 -0.19 4.26
CA ASN A 76 -3.39 0.80 3.41
C ASN A 76 -3.88 2.05 4.15
N ARG A 77 -4.14 1.94 5.45
CA ARG A 77 -4.65 3.05 6.28
C ARG A 77 -3.57 3.74 7.11
N LEU A 78 -2.36 3.24 7.09
CA LEU A 78 -1.26 3.97 7.71
C LEU A 78 -1.15 5.36 7.06
N LYS A 79 -0.75 6.34 7.85
CA LYS A 79 -0.44 7.68 7.37
C LYS A 79 1.05 7.90 7.47
N ILE A 80 1.63 8.52 6.46
CA ILE A 80 3.02 8.92 6.45
C ILE A 80 3.06 10.43 6.26
N GLU A 81 3.66 11.10 7.21
CA GLU A 81 3.91 12.55 7.17
C GLU A 81 5.40 12.78 6.96
N PHE A 82 5.72 13.72 6.10
CA PHE A 82 7.08 14.16 5.80
C PHE A 82 7.08 15.61 5.30
N GLU A 83 8.22 16.24 5.40
CA GLU A 83 8.49 17.55 4.82
C GLU A 83 9.76 17.44 3.96
N LEU A 84 9.69 17.97 2.75
CA LEU A 84 10.88 18.09 1.92
C LEU A 84 11.70 19.30 2.38
N PRO A 85 13.00 19.14 2.59
CA PRO A 85 13.87 20.27 2.91
C PRO A 85 13.99 21.27 1.75
N SER A 86 13.68 20.83 0.53
CA SER A 86 13.67 21.62 -0.71
C SER A 86 12.82 20.90 -1.75
N GLU A 87 12.22 21.65 -2.67
CA GLU A 87 11.56 21.08 -3.85
C GLU A 87 12.55 20.36 -4.78
N GLN A 88 13.83 20.75 -4.76
CA GLN A 88 14.89 20.08 -5.50
C GLN A 88 15.39 18.86 -4.72
N LEU A 89 15.09 17.68 -5.23
CA LEU A 89 15.59 16.43 -4.67
C LEU A 89 16.98 16.09 -5.21
N LYS A 90 17.90 15.92 -4.27
CA LYS A 90 19.25 15.45 -4.57
C LYS A 90 19.29 13.93 -4.51
N ASN A 91 20.20 13.33 -5.26
CA ASN A 91 20.49 11.92 -5.11
C ASN A 91 20.94 11.60 -3.67
N ASN A 92 20.49 10.47 -3.13
CA ASN A 92 20.72 10.07 -1.74
C ASN A 92 20.16 11.05 -0.70
N GLN A 93 19.08 11.78 -1.04
CA GLN A 93 18.41 12.68 -0.12
C GLN A 93 17.87 11.91 1.09
N ILE A 94 18.19 12.41 2.28
CA ILE A 94 17.63 11.91 3.55
C ILE A 94 16.38 12.74 3.87
N ILE A 95 15.27 12.06 4.17
CA ILE A 95 13.98 12.68 4.49
C ILE A 95 13.46 12.09 5.80
N PRO A 96 13.26 12.92 6.84
CA PRO A 96 12.56 12.49 8.06
C PRO A 96 11.10 12.17 7.74
N ILE A 97 10.62 11.07 8.29
CA ILE A 97 9.22 10.64 8.15
C ILE A 97 8.63 10.27 9.51
N THR A 98 7.32 10.44 9.61
CA THR A 98 6.52 9.92 10.73
C THR A 98 5.45 8.98 10.17
N ILE A 99 5.47 7.73 10.62
CA ILE A 99 4.46 6.73 10.28
C ILE A 99 3.46 6.66 11.41
N TYR A 100 2.18 6.85 11.14
CA TYR A 100 1.10 6.83 12.11
C TYR A 100 0.06 5.76 11.77
N ASN A 101 -0.40 5.02 12.78
CA ASN A 101 -1.46 4.02 12.63
C ASN A 101 -2.80 4.56 13.19
N PRO A 102 -3.68 5.13 12.35
CA PRO A 102 -5.00 5.60 12.77
C PRO A 102 -6.04 4.49 12.90
N THR A 103 -5.69 3.25 12.64
CA THR A 103 -6.64 2.13 12.62
C THR A 103 -6.86 1.54 14.01
N LYS A 104 -7.82 0.62 14.11
CA LYS A 104 -8.08 -0.16 15.34
C LYS A 104 -7.22 -1.42 15.45
N ASN A 105 -6.47 -1.74 14.40
CA ASN A 105 -5.72 -2.97 14.27
C ASN A 105 -4.21 -2.72 14.34
N VAL A 106 -3.50 -3.69 14.87
CA VAL A 106 -2.04 -3.69 14.89
C VAL A 106 -1.52 -3.99 13.49
N VAL A 107 -0.49 -3.26 13.04
CA VAL A 107 0.22 -3.54 11.78
C VAL A 107 1.60 -4.08 12.11
N ASN A 108 1.89 -5.30 11.65
CA ASN A 108 3.19 -5.95 11.78
C ASN A 108 3.98 -5.77 10.47
N PHE A 109 5.07 -5.00 10.51
CA PHE A 109 5.89 -4.74 9.31
C PHE A 109 6.68 -5.98 8.87
N ASN A 110 6.99 -6.89 9.80
CA ASN A 110 7.69 -8.15 9.53
C ASN A 110 6.73 -9.35 9.40
N HIS A 111 5.47 -9.09 9.00
CA HIS A 111 4.48 -10.16 8.85
C HIS A 111 4.96 -11.21 7.83
N PRO A 112 4.93 -12.52 8.16
CA PRO A 112 5.52 -13.56 7.33
C PRO A 112 4.88 -13.68 5.95
N GLU A 113 3.59 -13.39 5.83
CA GLU A 113 2.86 -13.50 4.56
C GLU A 113 2.70 -12.14 3.85
N ILE A 114 2.64 -11.05 4.60
CA ILE A 114 2.40 -9.68 4.09
C ILE A 114 3.44 -8.73 4.70
N PRO A 115 4.74 -8.91 4.43
CA PRO A 115 5.74 -7.97 4.90
C PRO A 115 5.49 -6.59 4.29
N VAL A 116 5.70 -5.54 5.08
CA VAL A 116 5.48 -4.15 4.67
C VAL A 116 6.81 -3.45 4.48
N THR A 117 6.98 -2.80 3.34
CA THR A 117 8.13 -1.94 3.04
C THR A 117 7.68 -0.51 2.80
N ILE A 118 8.61 0.44 2.85
CA ILE A 118 8.37 1.83 2.49
C ILE A 118 8.99 2.08 1.11
N THR A 119 8.29 2.81 0.27
CA THR A 119 8.69 3.09 -1.11
C THR A 119 8.45 4.57 -1.41
N ALA A 120 9.40 5.22 -2.06
CA ALA A 120 9.21 6.53 -2.64
C ALA A 120 8.51 6.40 -3.99
N VAL A 121 7.53 7.26 -4.24
CA VAL A 121 6.74 7.26 -5.47
C VAL A 121 6.84 8.60 -6.17
N PHE A 122 7.17 8.54 -7.45
CA PHE A 122 7.29 9.69 -8.34
C PHE A 122 6.25 9.59 -9.45
N LEU A 123 5.37 10.57 -9.53
CA LEU A 123 4.32 10.64 -10.55
C LEU A 123 4.65 11.75 -11.56
N ALA A 124 4.83 11.40 -12.83
CA ALA A 124 4.98 12.34 -13.93
C ALA A 124 4.18 11.85 -15.14
N HIS A 125 3.45 12.76 -15.81
CA HIS A 125 2.74 12.48 -17.07
C HIS A 125 1.87 11.21 -17.08
N ARG A 126 1.21 10.88 -15.95
CA ARG A 126 0.43 9.65 -15.70
C ARG A 126 1.26 8.37 -15.53
N GLU A 127 2.56 8.47 -15.51
CA GLU A 127 3.44 7.36 -15.18
C GLU A 127 3.81 7.40 -13.70
N THR A 128 3.92 6.22 -13.11
CA THR A 128 4.33 6.06 -11.71
C THR A 128 5.65 5.32 -11.68
N THR A 129 6.63 5.90 -11.01
CA THR A 129 7.91 5.23 -10.76
C THR A 129 8.06 5.01 -9.25
N ASP A 130 8.15 3.75 -8.87
CA ASP A 130 8.38 3.33 -7.49
C ASP A 130 9.87 3.11 -7.26
N ILE A 131 10.43 3.78 -6.25
CA ILE A 131 11.84 3.64 -5.86
C ILE A 131 11.91 3.06 -4.45
N PRO A 132 12.54 1.90 -4.28
CA PRO A 132 12.84 1.37 -2.95
C PRO A 132 13.64 2.38 -2.13
N THR A 133 13.31 2.51 -0.85
CA THR A 133 14.01 3.41 0.05
C THR A 133 14.93 2.63 0.99
N GLU A 134 16.08 3.19 1.32
CA GLU A 134 16.87 2.75 2.47
C GLU A 134 16.28 3.41 3.72
N ILE A 135 15.93 2.62 4.73
CA ILE A 135 15.30 3.09 5.96
C ILE A 135 16.28 2.90 7.10
N GLU A 136 16.52 3.96 7.88
CA GLU A 136 17.42 3.92 9.03
C GLU A 136 16.96 2.87 10.05
N LYS A 137 15.67 2.90 10.39
CA LYS A 137 15.05 1.95 11.30
C LYS A 137 13.59 1.72 10.91
N MET A 138 13.19 0.47 10.86
CA MET A 138 11.81 0.06 10.58
C MET A 138 11.12 -0.36 11.87
N PRO A 139 9.87 0.06 12.12
CA PRO A 139 9.13 -0.51 13.24
C PRO A 139 8.85 -2.00 12.98
N THR A 140 8.95 -2.83 14.01
CA THR A 140 8.49 -4.22 13.90
C THR A 140 6.97 -4.28 13.90
N VAL A 141 6.37 -3.51 14.81
CA VAL A 141 4.91 -3.46 15.03
C VAL A 141 4.52 -2.02 15.29
N LEU A 142 3.36 -1.61 14.80
CA LEU A 142 2.75 -0.31 15.08
C LEU A 142 1.33 -0.52 15.58
N LYS A 143 1.08 -0.24 16.85
CA LYS A 143 -0.23 -0.40 17.49
C LYS A 143 -1.19 0.71 17.09
N PRO A 144 -2.51 0.54 17.33
CA PRO A 144 -3.50 1.60 17.14
C PRO A 144 -3.11 2.90 17.85
N GLY A 145 -3.17 4.02 17.14
CA GLY A 145 -2.83 5.35 17.66
C GLY A 145 -1.33 5.62 17.84
N GLU A 146 -0.45 4.66 17.60
CA GLU A 146 1.00 4.86 17.70
C GLU A 146 1.57 5.58 16.48
N SER A 147 2.64 6.33 16.73
CA SER A 147 3.49 6.95 15.72
C SER A 147 4.93 6.46 15.85
N PHE A 148 5.60 6.30 14.73
CA PHE A 148 7.00 5.93 14.66
C PHE A 148 7.77 6.92 13.78
N LYS A 149 8.83 7.51 14.30
CA LYS A 149 9.70 8.46 13.59
C LYS A 149 10.95 7.74 13.10
N THR A 150 11.31 7.98 11.85
CA THR A 150 12.51 7.45 11.23
C THR A 150 12.95 8.35 10.07
N GLN A 151 14.00 7.94 9.38
CA GLN A 151 14.49 8.61 8.17
C GLN A 151 14.55 7.61 7.03
N ILE A 152 14.26 8.09 5.84
CA ILE A 152 14.45 7.36 4.60
C ILE A 152 15.50 8.06 3.75
N LYS A 153 16.28 7.28 3.03
CA LYS A 153 17.21 7.76 2.01
C LYS A 153 16.70 7.34 0.65
N ILE A 154 16.64 8.28 -0.27
CA ILE A 154 16.08 8.10 -1.61
C ILE A 154 17.19 8.20 -2.65
N ASN A 155 17.37 7.15 -3.45
CA ASN A 155 18.26 7.15 -4.58
C ASN A 155 17.51 7.54 -5.85
N THR A 156 17.77 8.75 -6.37
CA THR A 156 17.14 9.29 -7.59
C THR A 156 17.96 9.06 -8.87
N GLN A 157 19.07 8.35 -8.80
CA GLN A 157 20.02 8.19 -9.91
C GLN A 157 19.39 7.62 -11.19
N ASN A 158 18.36 6.79 -11.07
CA ASN A 158 17.68 6.16 -12.20
C ASN A 158 16.44 6.93 -12.65
N LEU A 159 16.13 8.07 -12.04
CA LEU A 159 15.06 8.95 -12.49
C LEU A 159 15.57 9.88 -13.59
N LYS A 160 14.71 10.17 -14.54
CA LYS A 160 14.95 11.22 -15.51
C LYS A 160 14.87 12.58 -14.81
N ALA A 161 15.70 13.54 -15.23
CA ALA A 161 15.55 14.92 -14.78
C ALA A 161 14.17 15.46 -15.15
N GLY A 162 13.52 16.18 -14.23
CA GLY A 162 12.18 16.74 -14.46
C GLY A 162 11.37 16.96 -13.19
N ASP A 163 10.14 17.41 -13.40
CA ASP A 163 9.18 17.69 -12.33
C ASP A 163 8.27 16.50 -12.05
N TYR A 164 8.09 16.23 -10.79
CA TYR A 164 7.30 15.09 -10.28
C TYR A 164 6.34 15.54 -9.16
N ASN A 165 5.27 14.80 -9.00
CA ASN A 165 4.56 14.74 -7.73
C ASN A 165 5.16 13.58 -6.92
N PHE A 166 5.82 13.92 -5.83
CA PHE A 166 6.53 12.99 -4.95
C PHE A 166 5.69 12.62 -3.74
N GLY A 167 5.67 11.35 -3.41
CA GLY A 167 5.01 10.83 -2.22
C GLY A 167 5.74 9.62 -1.62
N ILE A 168 5.36 9.25 -0.41
CA ILE A 168 5.91 8.09 0.29
C ILE A 168 4.74 7.13 0.58
N THR A 169 4.94 5.86 0.26
CA THR A 169 3.93 4.83 0.32
C THR A 169 4.42 3.62 1.10
N THR A 170 3.48 2.85 1.64
CA THR A 170 3.78 1.47 2.05
C THR A 170 3.54 0.54 0.87
N ASN A 171 4.39 -0.47 0.74
CA ASN A 171 4.25 -1.51 -0.26
C ASN A 171 4.23 -2.89 0.40
N CYS A 172 3.41 -3.80 -0.11
CA CYS A 172 3.34 -5.19 0.30
C CYS A 172 2.82 -6.05 -0.86
N ILE A 173 2.72 -7.36 -0.65
CA ILE A 173 2.19 -8.28 -1.67
C ILE A 173 0.79 -7.89 -2.17
N LEU A 174 0.01 -7.16 -1.39
CA LEU A 174 -1.32 -6.67 -1.77
C LEU A 174 -1.27 -5.45 -2.71
N GLY A 175 -0.13 -4.81 -2.82
CA GLY A 175 0.14 -3.62 -3.63
C GLY A 175 0.59 -2.44 -2.79
N ASN A 176 0.79 -1.29 -3.46
CA ASN A 176 1.19 -0.05 -2.81
C ASN A 176 -0.02 0.67 -2.20
N ALA A 177 0.17 1.36 -1.09
CA ALA A 177 -0.83 2.22 -0.48
C ALA A 177 -0.34 3.67 -0.43
N TYR A 178 -1.09 4.62 -0.97
CA TYR A 178 -0.76 6.03 -0.87
C TYR A 178 -1.02 6.55 0.55
N ASN A 179 0.00 6.47 1.37
CA ASN A 179 -0.07 6.80 2.79
C ASN A 179 0.27 8.25 3.09
N SER A 180 0.90 8.97 2.15
CA SER A 180 1.26 10.37 2.31
C SER A 180 0.50 11.28 1.33
N LYS A 181 0.55 12.59 1.58
CA LYS A 181 0.24 13.58 0.56
C LYS A 181 1.34 13.60 -0.49
N PHE A 182 0.97 13.97 -1.71
CA PHE A 182 1.94 14.23 -2.78
C PHE A 182 2.32 15.70 -2.77
N VAL A 183 3.61 15.97 -2.91
CA VAL A 183 4.19 17.31 -3.00
C VAL A 183 5.00 17.45 -4.29
N LYS A 184 5.16 18.65 -4.78
CA LYS A 184 6.01 18.91 -5.96
C LYS A 184 7.47 18.66 -5.61
N ALA A 185 8.20 18.03 -6.53
CA ALA A 185 9.62 17.78 -6.43
C ALA A 185 10.26 17.81 -7.81
N THR A 186 11.44 18.38 -7.92
CA THR A 186 12.25 18.41 -9.14
C THR A 186 13.48 17.53 -8.94
N VAL A 187 13.76 16.67 -9.90
CA VAL A 187 14.97 15.82 -9.97
C VAL A 187 15.88 16.38 -11.04
N ASN A 188 17.16 16.60 -10.73
CA ASN A 188 18.19 17.12 -11.62
C ASN A 188 19.09 16.02 -12.18
#